data_3221e8ed19ac7a7bc98bcc0d89eecb37
#
_entry.id   3221e8ed19ac7a7bc98bcc0d89eecb37
#
_cell.length_a   1.000
_cell.length_b   1.000
_cell.length_c   1.000
_cell.angle_alpha   90.00
_cell.angle_beta   90.00
_cell.angle_gamma   90.00
#
_symmetry.space_group_name_H-M   'P 1'
#
loop_
_entity.id
_entity.type
_entity.pdbx_description
1 polymer ?
#
loop_
_entity_poly.entity_id
_entity_poly.type
_entity_poly.pdbx_seq_one_letter_code
_entity_poly.pdbx_strand_id
1 'polypeptide(L)'
;MNKTSIQKFNFSPSASFSLKTVIAIFALIFAFVLSILVGSQNLSFQQFAQAFSQKESFSHTIIFSLRLPRSILVAISGMLLAASGSAFQMYFRNSLAEPGIIGISAGATLGAVIAQSFGIATIAFGTISSVNVFAFLGAIIAGGIITLLSTRSSKDASVTLLLCGSALGTFYSSISSSSMILYNSFINISTAAL
;
A
#
# COMPACT_ATOMS: atom_id res chain seq x y z
N MET A 1 47.89 15.94 -13.18
CA MET A 1 46.66 15.54 -13.92
C MET A 1 46.40 14.05 -13.68
N ASN A 2 45.55 13.75 -12.73
CA ASN A 2 45.29 12.38 -12.31
C ASN A 2 43.99 11.93 -12.97
N LYS A 3 44.08 11.04 -13.96
CA LYS A 3 42.90 10.43 -14.62
C LYS A 3 42.24 9.46 -13.64
N THR A 4 41.19 9.88 -13.00
CA THR A 4 40.26 9.00 -12.27
C THR A 4 39.69 7.99 -13.26
N SER A 5 40.18 6.77 -13.21
CA SER A 5 39.59 5.62 -13.91
C SER A 5 38.21 5.35 -13.33
N ILE A 6 37.17 5.73 -14.09
CA ILE A 6 35.82 5.29 -13.84
C ILE A 6 35.80 3.78 -14.06
N GLN A 7 35.89 3.01 -12.99
CA GLN A 7 35.62 1.57 -13.03
C GLN A 7 34.19 1.36 -13.53
N LYS A 8 34.08 0.95 -14.79
CA LYS A 8 32.79 0.43 -15.32
C LYS A 8 32.43 -0.81 -14.50
N PHE A 9 31.46 -0.66 -13.63
CA PHE A 9 30.83 -1.79 -12.96
C PHE A 9 30.14 -2.65 -14.03
N ASN A 10 30.83 -3.70 -14.49
CA ASN A 10 30.23 -4.72 -15.33
C ASN A 10 29.31 -5.58 -14.43
N PHE A 11 28.03 -5.24 -14.39
CA PHE A 11 27.00 -6.12 -13.83
C PHE A 11 26.81 -7.30 -14.79
N SER A 12 27.64 -8.34 -14.63
CA SER A 12 27.30 -9.67 -15.14
C SER A 12 26.45 -10.35 -14.08
N PRO A 13 25.13 -10.49 -14.28
CA PRO A 13 24.31 -11.23 -13.32
C PRO A 13 24.78 -12.67 -13.31
N SER A 14 25.13 -13.18 -12.12
CA SER A 14 25.48 -14.61 -12.00
C SER A 14 24.28 -15.45 -12.48
N ALA A 15 24.54 -16.59 -13.11
CA ALA A 15 23.48 -17.49 -13.61
C ALA A 15 22.41 -17.81 -12.54
N SER A 16 22.81 -17.88 -11.27
CA SER A 16 21.93 -18.04 -10.11
C SER A 16 21.00 -16.86 -9.89
N PHE A 17 21.44 -15.62 -10.13
CA PHE A 17 20.58 -14.42 -10.01
C PHE A 17 19.53 -14.40 -11.12
N SER A 18 19.92 -14.71 -12.35
CA SER A 18 19.01 -14.78 -13.49
C SER A 18 17.92 -15.85 -13.27
N LEU A 19 18.28 -17.03 -12.77
CA LEU A 19 17.32 -18.08 -12.48
C LEU A 19 16.31 -17.69 -11.40
N LYS A 20 16.76 -17.08 -10.30
CA LYS A 20 15.88 -16.60 -9.22
C LYS A 20 14.89 -15.54 -9.72
N THR A 21 15.35 -14.64 -10.58
CA THR A 21 14.49 -13.61 -11.17
C THR A 21 13.42 -14.21 -12.07
N VAL A 22 13.78 -15.19 -12.90
CA VAL A 22 12.81 -15.89 -13.76
C VAL A 22 11.77 -16.63 -12.93
N ILE A 23 12.19 -17.33 -11.87
CA ILE A 23 11.26 -18.04 -10.97
C ILE A 23 10.31 -17.03 -10.29
N ALA A 24 10.82 -15.88 -9.83
CA ALA A 24 9.99 -14.84 -9.20
C ALA A 24 8.96 -14.26 -10.16
N ILE A 25 9.33 -13.97 -11.41
CA ILE A 25 8.41 -13.50 -12.45
C ILE A 25 7.33 -14.54 -12.74
N PHE A 26 7.73 -15.81 -12.88
CA PHE A 26 6.78 -16.89 -13.12
C PHE A 26 5.80 -17.07 -11.95
N ALA A 27 6.30 -17.02 -10.70
CA ALA A 27 5.47 -17.08 -9.51
C ALA A 27 4.49 -15.89 -9.43
N LEU A 28 4.91 -14.69 -9.81
CA LEU A 28 4.06 -13.49 -9.83
C LEU A 28 2.95 -13.62 -10.88
N ILE A 29 3.28 -14.06 -12.10
CA ILE A 29 2.29 -14.30 -13.16
C ILE A 29 1.30 -15.38 -12.72
N PHE A 30 1.79 -16.48 -12.14
CA PHE A 30 0.96 -17.57 -11.64
C PHE A 30 0.02 -17.09 -10.53
N ALA A 31 0.51 -16.34 -9.55
CA ALA A 31 -0.30 -15.76 -8.49
C ALA A 31 -1.36 -14.77 -9.02
N PHE A 32 -1.01 -13.96 -10.02
CA PHE A 32 -1.93 -13.03 -10.66
C PHE A 32 -3.06 -13.78 -11.38
N VAL A 33 -2.74 -14.82 -12.12
CA VAL A 33 -3.74 -15.67 -12.79
C VAL A 33 -4.63 -16.37 -11.76
N LEU A 34 -4.06 -16.94 -10.70
CA LEU A 34 -4.82 -17.55 -9.60
C LEU A 34 -5.77 -16.54 -8.93
N SER A 35 -5.34 -15.30 -8.74
CA SER A 35 -6.18 -14.24 -8.16
C SER A 35 -7.44 -13.94 -8.98
N ILE A 36 -7.37 -14.13 -10.31
CA ILE A 36 -8.53 -13.98 -11.20
C ILE A 36 -9.41 -15.23 -11.19
N LEU A 37 -8.79 -16.42 -11.16
CA LEU A 37 -9.51 -17.70 -11.21
C LEU A 37 -10.22 -18.02 -9.90
N VAL A 38 -9.56 -17.81 -8.77
CA VAL A 38 -10.05 -18.16 -7.43
C VAL A 38 -10.67 -16.93 -6.76
N GLY A 39 -11.87 -17.08 -6.21
CA GLY A 39 -12.55 -16.00 -5.49
C GLY A 39 -13.74 -16.53 -4.71
N SER A 40 -14.41 -15.65 -3.94
CA SER A 40 -15.57 -16.00 -3.09
C SER A 40 -16.74 -16.62 -3.85
N GLN A 41 -16.89 -16.31 -5.12
CA GLN A 41 -17.84 -16.94 -6.03
C GLN A 41 -17.12 -18.01 -6.85
N ASN A 42 -17.51 -19.26 -6.68
CA ASN A 42 -16.98 -20.38 -7.46
C ASN A 42 -17.58 -20.32 -8.88
N LEU A 43 -16.79 -19.89 -9.84
CA LEU A 43 -17.17 -19.93 -11.25
C LEU A 43 -16.81 -21.30 -11.82
N SER A 44 -17.79 -21.97 -12.43
CA SER A 44 -17.54 -23.17 -13.23
C SER A 44 -16.67 -22.83 -14.43
N PHE A 45 -15.94 -23.81 -14.95
CA PHE A 45 -15.13 -23.63 -16.17
C PHE A 45 -15.95 -23.12 -17.36
N GLN A 46 -17.20 -23.57 -17.50
CA GLN A 46 -18.12 -23.08 -18.52
C GLN A 46 -18.47 -21.60 -18.33
N GLN A 47 -18.73 -21.17 -17.09
CA GLN A 47 -19.01 -19.78 -16.75
C GLN A 47 -17.81 -18.89 -16.98
N PHE A 48 -16.60 -19.41 -16.72
CA PHE A 48 -15.36 -18.69 -17.02
C PHE A 48 -15.20 -18.49 -18.53
N ALA A 49 -15.42 -19.51 -19.34
CA ALA A 49 -15.40 -19.39 -20.81
C ALA A 49 -16.48 -18.43 -21.34
N GLN A 50 -17.69 -18.49 -20.78
CA GLN A 50 -18.79 -17.59 -21.14
C GLN A 50 -18.49 -16.10 -20.83
N ALA A 51 -17.70 -15.82 -19.80
CA ALA A 51 -17.32 -14.46 -19.45
C ALA A 51 -16.54 -13.75 -20.58
N PHE A 52 -15.84 -14.48 -21.41
CA PHE A 52 -15.15 -13.94 -22.60
C PHE A 52 -16.05 -13.82 -23.84
N SER A 53 -17.10 -14.63 -23.91
CA SER A 53 -17.97 -14.67 -25.08
C SER A 53 -19.21 -13.77 -24.93
N GLN A 54 -19.71 -13.57 -23.72
CA GLN A 54 -20.94 -12.85 -23.44
C GLN A 54 -20.70 -11.69 -22.46
N LYS A 55 -20.61 -10.45 -22.97
CA LYS A 55 -20.34 -9.25 -22.17
C LYS A 55 -21.41 -8.93 -21.12
N GLU A 56 -22.63 -9.39 -21.27
CA GLU A 56 -23.75 -9.18 -20.34
C GLU A 56 -23.87 -10.29 -19.30
N SER A 57 -22.96 -11.28 -19.31
CA SER A 57 -23.04 -12.38 -18.38
C SER A 57 -22.59 -11.95 -16.98
N PHE A 58 -23.23 -12.51 -15.94
CA PHE A 58 -22.83 -12.34 -14.55
C PHE A 58 -21.34 -12.64 -14.32
N SER A 59 -20.84 -13.66 -15.00
CA SER A 59 -19.43 -14.08 -14.95
C SER A 59 -18.49 -13.02 -15.52
N HIS A 60 -18.91 -12.32 -16.59
CA HIS A 60 -18.14 -11.20 -17.17
C HIS A 60 -17.98 -10.06 -16.16
N THR A 61 -19.07 -9.66 -15.51
CA THR A 61 -19.04 -8.60 -14.47
C THR A 61 -18.13 -8.98 -13.29
N ILE A 62 -18.18 -10.23 -12.82
CA ILE A 62 -17.30 -10.69 -11.74
C ILE A 62 -15.83 -10.61 -12.13
N ILE A 63 -15.50 -11.10 -13.32
CA ILE A 63 -14.09 -11.17 -13.74
C ILE A 63 -13.56 -9.79 -14.10
N PHE A 64 -14.23 -9.05 -14.96
CA PHE A 64 -13.70 -7.81 -15.53
C PHE A 64 -13.98 -6.56 -14.69
N SER A 65 -15.11 -6.53 -13.95
CA SER A 65 -15.47 -5.34 -13.17
C SER A 65 -15.07 -5.47 -11.69
N LEU A 66 -14.86 -6.68 -11.16
CA LEU A 66 -14.51 -6.87 -9.75
C LEU A 66 -13.11 -7.47 -9.57
N ARG A 67 -12.84 -8.65 -10.16
CA ARG A 67 -11.58 -9.39 -9.89
C ARG A 67 -10.38 -8.75 -10.55
N LEU A 68 -10.47 -8.44 -11.83
CA LEU A 68 -9.36 -7.89 -12.59
C LEU A 68 -8.88 -6.52 -12.06
N PRO A 69 -9.74 -5.52 -11.84
CA PRO A 69 -9.30 -4.25 -11.26
C PRO A 69 -8.69 -4.42 -9.88
N ARG A 70 -9.26 -5.27 -9.02
CA ARG A 70 -8.71 -5.56 -7.70
C ARG A 70 -7.33 -6.20 -7.78
N SER A 71 -7.14 -7.19 -8.65
CA SER A 71 -5.84 -7.85 -8.83
C SER A 71 -4.77 -6.89 -9.37
N ILE A 72 -5.14 -5.99 -10.28
CA ILE A 72 -4.25 -4.93 -10.78
C ILE A 72 -3.86 -3.97 -9.66
N LEU A 73 -4.82 -3.51 -8.86
CA LEU A 73 -4.55 -2.62 -7.72
C LEU A 73 -3.61 -3.26 -6.69
N VAL A 74 -3.81 -4.54 -6.38
CA VAL A 74 -2.93 -5.30 -5.46
C VAL A 74 -1.52 -5.42 -6.05
N ALA A 75 -1.40 -5.71 -7.34
CA ALA A 75 -0.10 -5.80 -8.01
C ALA A 75 0.64 -4.45 -8.00
N ILE A 76 -0.04 -3.36 -8.33
CA ILE A 76 0.54 -2.00 -8.29
C ILE A 76 0.95 -1.63 -6.85
N SER A 77 0.10 -1.89 -5.87
CA SER A 77 0.41 -1.63 -4.45
C SER A 77 1.64 -2.41 -3.99
N GLY A 78 1.75 -3.68 -4.37
CA GLY A 78 2.93 -4.50 -4.07
C GLY A 78 4.20 -3.99 -4.73
N MET A 79 4.14 -3.54 -5.99
CA MET A 79 5.27 -2.92 -6.69
C MET A 79 5.74 -1.63 -6.00
N LEU A 80 4.80 -0.75 -5.63
CA LEU A 80 5.11 0.49 -4.92
C LEU A 80 5.72 0.22 -3.55
N LEU A 81 5.20 -0.77 -2.82
CA LEU A 81 5.73 -1.18 -1.52
C LEU A 81 7.15 -1.75 -1.65
N ALA A 82 7.40 -2.58 -2.65
CA ALA A 82 8.73 -3.13 -2.91
C ALA A 82 9.74 -2.03 -3.31
N ALA A 83 9.33 -1.08 -4.14
CA ALA A 83 10.17 0.05 -4.54
C ALA A 83 10.51 0.94 -3.35
N SER A 84 9.52 1.29 -2.52
CA SER A 84 9.74 2.08 -1.30
C SER A 84 10.63 1.33 -0.31
N GLY A 85 10.38 0.04 -0.09
CA GLY A 85 11.21 -0.81 0.78
C GLY A 85 12.67 -0.83 0.34
N SER A 86 12.92 -1.03 -0.95
CA SER A 86 14.28 -1.01 -1.51
C SER A 86 14.96 0.35 -1.32
N ALA A 87 14.25 1.45 -1.54
CA ALA A 87 14.77 2.80 -1.32
C ALA A 87 15.14 3.02 0.16
N PHE A 88 14.29 2.56 1.09
CA PHE A 88 14.56 2.62 2.52
C PHE A 88 15.79 1.82 2.93
N GLN A 89 15.89 0.58 2.48
CA GLN A 89 17.06 -0.27 2.77
C GLN A 89 18.36 0.36 2.27
N MET A 90 18.34 0.98 1.10
CA MET A 90 19.49 1.73 0.56
C MET A 90 19.81 2.97 1.39
N TYR A 91 18.81 3.76 1.76
CA TYR A 91 19.01 4.99 2.53
C TYR A 91 19.60 4.72 3.90
N PHE A 92 19.05 3.75 4.62
CA PHE A 92 19.51 3.36 5.95
C PHE A 92 20.72 2.42 5.95
N ARG A 93 21.15 1.94 4.77
CA ARG A 93 22.19 0.91 4.61
C ARG A 93 21.94 -0.31 5.51
N ASN A 94 20.69 -0.66 5.70
CA ASN A 94 20.23 -1.73 6.56
C ASN A 94 19.14 -2.53 5.84
N SER A 95 19.38 -3.81 5.62
CA SER A 95 18.42 -4.72 4.97
C SER A 95 17.15 -4.99 5.80
N LEU A 96 17.15 -4.64 7.09
CA LEU A 96 16.00 -4.75 7.98
C LEU A 96 15.15 -3.47 8.04
N ALA A 97 15.56 -2.41 7.34
CA ALA A 97 14.78 -1.17 7.31
C ALA A 97 13.46 -1.37 6.56
N GLU A 98 12.37 -0.98 7.20
CA GLU A 98 11.01 -1.11 6.69
C GLU A 98 10.31 0.25 6.64
N PRO A 99 9.63 0.62 5.52
CA PRO A 99 8.92 1.91 5.40
C PRO A 99 7.80 2.09 6.42
N GLY A 100 7.22 0.98 6.91
CA GLY A 100 6.14 1.00 7.89
C GLY A 100 6.52 1.61 9.23
N ILE A 101 7.79 1.51 9.64
CA ILE A 101 8.29 2.01 10.92
C ILE A 101 8.23 3.55 11.00
N ILE A 102 8.25 4.24 9.87
CA ILE A 102 8.28 5.72 9.83
C ILE A 102 6.93 6.37 10.13
N GLY A 103 5.86 5.59 10.33
CA GLY A 103 4.57 6.14 10.74
C GLY A 103 3.75 6.80 9.61
N ILE A 104 4.23 6.79 8.35
CA ILE A 104 3.49 7.32 7.19
C ILE A 104 2.18 6.55 7.01
N SER A 105 2.22 5.22 7.15
CA SER A 105 1.03 4.36 7.07
C SER A 105 0.02 4.66 8.19
N ALA A 106 0.50 4.96 9.40
CA ALA A 106 -0.37 5.36 10.50
C ALA A 106 -1.03 6.72 10.24
N GLY A 107 -0.31 7.66 9.62
CA GLY A 107 -0.87 8.93 9.16
C GLY A 107 -1.94 8.75 8.09
N ALA A 108 -1.72 7.81 7.14
CA ALA A 108 -2.73 7.45 6.15
C ALA A 108 -3.99 6.87 6.80
N THR A 109 -3.83 5.97 7.76
CA THR A 109 -4.94 5.37 8.51
C THR A 109 -5.71 6.45 9.28
N LEU A 110 -5.02 7.37 9.93
CA LEU A 110 -5.66 8.49 10.63
C LEU A 110 -6.51 9.34 9.67
N GLY A 111 -5.96 9.69 8.50
CA GLY A 111 -6.71 10.41 7.47
C GLY A 111 -7.96 9.67 7.02
N ALA A 112 -7.87 8.37 6.76
CA ALA A 112 -9.02 7.52 6.41
C ALA A 112 -10.08 7.49 7.51
N VAL A 113 -9.68 7.32 8.77
CA VAL A 113 -10.58 7.28 9.94
C VAL A 113 -11.26 8.65 10.15
N ILE A 114 -10.55 9.75 9.95
CA ILE A 114 -11.15 11.09 10.00
C ILE A 114 -12.27 11.21 8.96
N ALA A 115 -12.02 10.86 7.69
CA ALA A 115 -13.04 10.91 6.65
C ALA A 115 -14.27 10.06 7.00
N GLN A 116 -14.06 8.90 7.61
CA GLN A 116 -15.12 7.98 8.03
C GLN A 116 -15.91 8.54 9.22
N SER A 117 -15.24 9.07 10.24
CA SER A 117 -15.85 9.61 11.47
C SER A 117 -16.69 10.85 11.21
N PHE A 118 -16.32 11.68 10.25
CA PHE A 118 -17.10 12.87 9.87
C PHE A 118 -18.20 12.59 8.83
N GLY A 119 -18.43 11.33 8.46
CA GLY A 119 -19.46 10.95 7.50
C GLY A 119 -19.15 11.36 6.05
N ILE A 120 -17.93 11.85 5.79
CA ILE A 120 -17.49 12.26 4.45
C ILE A 120 -17.17 11.04 3.55
N ALA A 121 -17.12 9.86 4.14
CA ALA A 121 -16.79 8.61 3.45
C ALA A 121 -17.72 8.28 2.26
N THR A 122 -18.96 8.79 2.29
CA THR A 122 -19.97 8.58 1.24
C THR A 122 -19.77 9.49 0.02
N ILE A 123 -18.92 10.52 0.13
CA ILE A 123 -18.65 11.43 -0.98
C ILE A 123 -17.62 10.75 -1.90
N ALA A 124 -18.00 10.56 -3.16
CA ALA A 124 -17.10 10.06 -4.18
C ALA A 124 -16.81 11.14 -5.23
N PHE A 125 -15.54 11.34 -5.53
CA PHE A 125 -15.10 12.17 -6.63
C PHE A 125 -14.89 11.29 -7.87
N GLY A 126 -15.97 11.00 -8.60
CA GLY A 126 -15.96 10.01 -9.66
C GLY A 126 -15.75 8.59 -9.11
N THR A 127 -14.67 7.94 -9.51
CA THR A 127 -14.31 6.59 -9.03
C THR A 127 -13.48 6.59 -7.74
N ILE A 128 -13.04 7.76 -7.24
CA ILE A 128 -12.17 7.89 -6.08
C ILE A 128 -13.03 8.25 -4.85
N SER A 129 -12.98 7.40 -3.84
CA SER A 129 -13.62 7.68 -2.55
C SER A 129 -12.87 8.76 -1.79
N SER A 130 -13.61 9.64 -1.09
CA SER A 130 -13.01 10.63 -0.19
C SER A 130 -12.10 10.00 0.87
N VAL A 131 -12.37 8.80 1.33
CA VAL A 131 -11.50 8.05 2.24
C VAL A 131 -10.09 7.91 1.67
N ASN A 132 -9.96 7.58 0.37
CA ASN A 132 -8.66 7.43 -0.29
C ASN A 132 -7.92 8.78 -0.38
N VAL A 133 -8.64 9.87 -0.65
CA VAL A 133 -8.06 11.22 -0.70
C VAL A 133 -7.54 11.64 0.68
N PHE A 134 -8.34 11.46 1.71
CA PHE A 134 -7.93 11.79 3.09
C PHE A 134 -6.80 10.90 3.59
N ALA A 135 -6.79 9.61 3.24
CA ALA A 135 -5.68 8.71 3.53
C ALA A 135 -4.38 9.19 2.87
N PHE A 136 -4.45 9.58 1.61
CA PHE A 136 -3.29 10.10 0.89
C PHE A 136 -2.76 11.41 1.49
N LEU A 137 -3.66 12.35 1.81
CA LEU A 137 -3.29 13.60 2.49
C LEU A 137 -2.69 13.33 3.87
N GLY A 138 -3.27 12.42 4.64
CA GLY A 138 -2.75 12.00 5.93
C GLY A 138 -1.33 11.42 5.83
N ALA A 139 -1.06 10.61 4.82
CA ALA A 139 0.28 10.08 4.55
C ALA A 139 1.29 11.19 4.22
N ILE A 140 0.91 12.15 3.37
CA ILE A 140 1.77 13.29 2.99
C ILE A 140 2.07 14.17 4.20
N ILE A 141 1.07 14.51 5.00
CA ILE A 141 1.22 15.34 6.19
C ILE A 141 2.13 14.64 7.20
N ALA A 142 1.88 13.37 7.49
CA ALA A 142 2.70 12.59 8.40
C ALA A 142 4.15 12.50 7.93
N GLY A 143 4.37 12.16 6.66
CA GLY A 143 5.70 12.09 6.06
C GLY A 143 6.42 13.46 6.07
N GLY A 144 5.69 14.53 5.79
CA GLY A 144 6.21 15.91 5.85
C GLY A 144 6.67 16.31 7.25
N ILE A 145 5.84 16.06 8.26
CA ILE A 145 6.17 16.35 9.67
C ILE A 145 7.42 15.57 10.11
N ILE A 146 7.48 14.28 9.80
CA ILE A 146 8.60 13.42 10.18
C ILE A 146 9.89 13.87 9.48
N THR A 147 9.81 14.20 8.21
CA THR A 147 10.96 14.71 7.45
C THR A 147 11.46 16.05 8.00
N LEU A 148 10.56 16.98 8.31
CA LEU A 148 10.91 18.26 8.90
C LEU A 148 11.58 18.12 10.27
N LEU A 149 11.10 17.20 11.11
CA LEU A 149 11.70 16.91 12.41
C LEU A 149 13.09 16.27 12.26
N SER A 150 13.24 15.35 11.31
CA SER A 150 14.50 14.68 11.04
C SER A 150 15.58 15.62 10.52
N THR A 151 15.25 16.57 9.64
CA THR A 151 16.21 17.52 9.05
C THR A 151 16.72 18.55 10.04
N ARG A 152 16.01 18.80 11.13
CA ARG A 152 16.43 19.71 12.20
C ARG A 152 17.41 19.09 13.21
N SER A 153 17.59 17.78 13.18
CA SER A 153 18.56 17.09 14.02
C SER A 153 19.94 17.06 13.39
N SER A 154 20.93 17.62 14.05
CA SER A 154 22.27 17.86 13.49
C SER A 154 23.22 16.64 13.57
N LYS A 155 22.88 15.58 14.27
CA LYS A 155 23.85 14.51 14.56
C LYS A 155 23.61 13.18 13.85
N ASP A 156 22.34 12.72 13.72
CA ASP A 156 22.01 11.44 13.09
C ASP A 156 20.59 11.48 12.52
N ALA A 157 20.43 12.08 11.34
CA ALA A 157 19.13 12.25 10.69
C ALA A 157 18.39 10.91 10.51
N SER A 158 19.10 9.83 10.23
CA SER A 158 18.51 8.49 10.07
C SER A 158 17.91 7.94 11.37
N VAL A 159 18.63 8.07 12.48
CA VAL A 159 18.17 7.63 13.81
C VAL A 159 16.99 8.49 14.27
N THR A 160 17.09 9.81 14.10
CA THR A 160 16.01 10.75 14.42
C THR A 160 14.76 10.43 13.62
N LEU A 161 14.90 10.12 12.33
CA LEU A 161 13.78 9.77 11.45
C LEU A 161 13.07 8.50 11.94
N LEU A 162 13.80 7.48 12.35
CA LEU A 162 13.22 6.24 12.90
C LEU A 162 12.53 6.47 14.25
N LEU A 163 13.16 7.19 15.18
CA LEU A 163 12.62 7.45 16.50
C LEU A 163 11.37 8.36 16.44
N CYS A 164 11.46 9.47 15.73
CA CYS A 164 10.31 10.36 15.54
C CYS A 164 9.18 9.66 14.77
N GLY A 165 9.55 8.87 13.75
CA GLY A 165 8.58 8.12 12.96
C GLY A 165 7.82 7.09 13.77
N SER A 166 8.51 6.29 14.60
CA SER A 166 7.86 5.32 15.47
C SER A 166 6.99 5.97 16.54
N ALA A 167 7.45 7.06 17.16
CA ALA A 167 6.68 7.80 18.18
C ALA A 167 5.42 8.43 17.57
N LEU A 168 5.54 9.13 16.43
CA LEU A 168 4.40 9.71 15.74
C LEU A 168 3.48 8.64 15.16
N GLY A 169 4.02 7.52 14.68
CA GLY A 169 3.25 6.39 14.20
C GLY A 169 2.36 5.78 15.28
N THR A 170 2.89 5.57 16.49
CA THR A 170 2.09 5.10 17.64
C THR A 170 1.05 6.13 18.06
N PHE A 171 1.38 7.41 18.05
CA PHE A 171 0.44 8.49 18.35
C PHE A 171 -0.73 8.53 17.35
N TYR A 172 -0.45 8.50 16.04
CA TYR A 172 -1.48 8.45 15.00
C TYR A 172 -2.35 7.20 15.11
N SER A 173 -1.76 6.04 15.36
CA SER A 173 -2.47 4.79 15.54
C SER A 173 -3.40 4.83 16.76
N SER A 174 -2.96 5.43 17.87
CA SER A 174 -3.76 5.59 19.08
C SER A 174 -4.98 6.48 18.85
N ILE A 175 -4.80 7.61 18.16
CA ILE A 175 -5.93 8.49 17.78
C ILE A 175 -6.89 7.78 16.86
N SER A 176 -6.38 7.06 15.85
CA SER A 176 -7.21 6.31 14.89
C SER A 176 -8.06 5.26 15.60
N SER A 177 -7.45 4.48 16.49
CA SER A 177 -8.17 3.45 17.27
C SER A 177 -9.23 4.04 18.17
N SER A 178 -8.92 5.11 18.88
CA SER A 178 -9.88 5.81 19.75
C SER A 178 -11.06 6.38 18.96
N SER A 179 -10.77 7.02 17.82
CA SER A 179 -11.81 7.58 16.94
C SER A 179 -12.73 6.50 16.38
N MET A 180 -12.19 5.35 16.02
CA MET A 180 -12.95 4.22 15.48
C MET A 180 -13.87 3.60 16.56
N ILE A 181 -13.42 3.49 17.79
CA ILE A 181 -14.24 3.01 18.92
C ILE A 181 -15.40 3.96 19.18
N LEU A 182 -15.13 5.26 19.24
CA LEU A 182 -16.17 6.28 19.43
C LEU A 182 -17.21 6.24 18.31
N TYR A 183 -16.77 6.19 17.06
CA TYR A 183 -17.65 6.12 15.90
C TYR A 183 -18.57 4.88 15.94
N ASN A 184 -18.02 3.70 16.24
CA ASN A 184 -18.81 2.48 16.37
C ASN A 184 -19.79 2.54 17.55
N SER A 185 -19.40 3.15 18.66
CA SER A 185 -20.29 3.34 19.82
C SER A 185 -21.47 4.25 19.48
N PHE A 186 -21.22 5.35 18.76
CA PHE A 186 -22.28 6.25 18.30
C PHE A 186 -23.27 5.55 17.36
N ILE A 187 -22.77 4.77 16.40
CA ILE A 187 -23.65 4.01 15.48
C ILE A 187 -24.51 3.01 16.26
N ASN A 188 -23.92 2.24 17.18
CA ASN A 188 -24.65 1.24 17.95
C ASN A 188 -25.73 1.89 18.83
N ILE A 189 -25.48 3.05 19.42
CA ILE A 189 -26.49 3.79 20.21
C ILE A 189 -27.61 4.28 19.30
N SER A 190 -27.26 4.83 18.12
CA SER A 190 -28.28 5.33 17.19
C SER A 190 -29.17 4.22 16.61
N THR A 191 -28.62 3.04 16.36
CA THR A 191 -29.38 1.89 15.87
C THR A 191 -30.20 1.20 16.98
N ALA A 192 -29.83 1.32 18.25
CA ALA A 192 -30.59 0.82 19.39
C ALA A 192 -31.72 1.75 19.81
N ALA A 193 -31.73 2.99 19.37
CA ALA A 193 -32.76 4.00 19.67
C ALA A 193 -33.89 4.09 18.62
N LEU A 194 -33.76 3.33 17.51
CA LEU A 194 -34.77 3.18 16.45
C LEU A 194 -35.56 1.86 16.62
#